data_f313f36d9964576d994a7ec594082b63
#
_entry.id   f313f36d9964576d994a7ec594082b63
#
_cell.length_a   1.000
_cell.length_b   1.000
_cell.length_c   1.000
_cell.angle_alpha   90.00
_cell.angle_beta   90.00
_cell.angle_gamma   90.00
#
_symmetry.space_group_name_H-M   'P 1'
#
loop_
_entity.id
_entity.type
_entity.pdbx_description
1 polymer ?
#
loop_
_entity_poly.entity_id
_entity_poly.type
_entity_poly.pdbx_seq_one_letter_code
_entity_poly.pdbx_strand_id
1 'polypeptide(L)'
;MPVVIIGGHTRSVGKTSVVAGLIAALPAFHWTALKITQYGHGVCSANGEACDCVTADHSLAVSEEKDRSGESDTSRFLVAGADHSWWVRTQQGHLAEAMPRIRKILATTQNAIIESNSILRFIKPDLYLTVLDPETADFKASAQTYLDRADAVLLHSVENSKTPAWERVSLKPVMDRPTFEIHPPTYVTPEVIEFVRARLSRFSPTSHH
;
A
#
# COMPACT_ATOMS: atom_id res chain seq x y z
N MET A 1 -16.26 -0.97 -8.48
CA MET A 1 -15.05 -0.21 -8.10
C MET A 1 -14.05 -1.18 -7.52
N PRO A 2 -13.02 -1.53 -8.26
CA PRO A 2 -11.91 -2.34 -7.75
C PRO A 2 -11.06 -1.59 -6.71
N VAL A 3 -10.63 -2.34 -5.69
CA VAL A 3 -9.73 -1.86 -4.63
C VAL A 3 -8.48 -2.71 -4.62
N VAL A 4 -7.35 -2.06 -4.86
CA VAL A 4 -6.01 -2.65 -4.73
C VAL A 4 -5.39 -2.19 -3.42
N ILE A 5 -4.83 -3.11 -2.64
CA ILE A 5 -4.08 -2.77 -1.43
C ILE A 5 -2.62 -3.19 -1.61
N ILE A 6 -1.72 -2.28 -1.30
CA ILE A 6 -0.28 -2.53 -1.24
C ILE A 6 0.15 -2.49 0.22
N GLY A 7 0.52 -3.64 0.72
CA GLY A 7 1.10 -3.79 2.04
C GLY A 7 2.60 -4.06 1.99
N GLY A 8 3.20 -4.27 3.15
CA GLY A 8 4.60 -4.66 3.24
C GLY A 8 5.02 -4.85 4.68
N HIS A 9 6.05 -5.67 4.89
CA HIS A 9 6.42 -6.14 6.22
C HIS A 9 7.00 -5.04 7.10
N THR A 10 7.64 -4.03 6.52
CA THR A 10 8.25 -2.94 7.29
C THR A 10 8.00 -1.56 6.69
N ARG A 11 8.56 -0.51 7.32
CA ARG A 11 8.68 0.82 6.72
C ARG A 11 9.71 0.77 5.58
N SER A 12 9.63 1.72 4.67
CA SER A 12 10.63 1.91 3.60
C SER A 12 10.90 0.69 2.70
N VAL A 13 10.07 -0.36 2.77
CA VAL A 13 10.20 -1.57 1.92
C VAL A 13 9.78 -1.33 0.46
N GLY A 14 9.50 -0.09 0.06
CA GLY A 14 9.15 0.24 -1.32
C GLY A 14 7.66 0.28 -1.65
N LYS A 15 6.74 0.19 -0.67
CA LYS A 15 5.29 0.26 -0.92
C LYS A 15 4.88 1.45 -1.77
N THR A 16 5.34 2.65 -1.41
CA THR A 16 5.05 3.90 -2.14
C THR A 16 5.53 3.82 -3.59
N SER A 17 6.72 3.23 -3.82
CA SER A 17 7.26 3.04 -5.17
C SER A 17 6.44 2.04 -5.98
N VAL A 18 5.93 0.97 -5.36
CA VAL A 18 5.01 0.03 -6.00
C VAL A 18 3.70 0.72 -6.37
N VAL A 19 3.09 1.49 -5.46
CA VAL A 19 1.86 2.24 -5.73
C VAL A 19 2.06 3.21 -6.90
N ALA A 20 3.10 4.05 -6.83
CA ALA A 20 3.41 5.00 -7.90
C ALA A 20 3.69 4.30 -9.24
N GLY A 21 4.46 3.21 -9.22
CA GLY A 21 4.77 2.42 -10.41
C GLY A 21 3.53 1.80 -11.07
N LEU A 22 2.60 1.26 -10.28
CA LEU A 22 1.34 0.72 -10.80
C LEU A 22 0.42 1.81 -11.37
N ILE A 23 0.34 2.97 -10.71
CA ILE A 23 -0.42 4.12 -11.21
C ILE A 23 0.12 4.54 -12.57
N ALA A 24 1.44 4.72 -12.70
CA ALA A 24 2.09 5.14 -13.94
C ALA A 24 1.94 4.10 -15.06
N ALA A 25 2.02 2.81 -14.73
CA ALA A 25 1.92 1.73 -15.71
C ALA A 25 0.48 1.43 -16.18
N LEU A 26 -0.52 1.82 -15.39
CA LEU A 26 -1.93 1.52 -15.63
C LEU A 26 -2.80 2.78 -15.58
N PRO A 27 -2.52 3.83 -16.40
CA PRO A 27 -3.21 5.12 -16.33
C PRO A 27 -4.70 5.02 -16.71
N ALA A 28 -5.07 4.07 -17.54
CA ALA A 28 -6.47 3.86 -17.97
C ALA A 28 -7.42 3.45 -16.82
N PHE A 29 -6.87 3.13 -15.64
CA PHE A 29 -7.68 2.79 -14.48
C PHE A 29 -8.18 4.00 -13.69
N HIS A 30 -7.73 5.23 -14.00
CA HIS A 30 -8.21 6.44 -13.30
C HIS A 30 -8.14 6.30 -11.77
N TRP A 31 -6.91 6.20 -11.25
CA TRP A 31 -6.64 5.86 -9.88
C TRP A 31 -6.96 6.98 -8.88
N THR A 32 -7.66 6.63 -7.81
CA THR A 32 -7.61 7.38 -6.56
C THR A 32 -6.69 6.66 -5.60
N ALA A 33 -5.60 7.31 -5.21
CA ALA A 33 -4.60 6.77 -4.31
C ALA A 33 -4.87 7.21 -2.86
N LEU A 34 -4.70 6.29 -1.90
CA LEU A 34 -4.77 6.61 -0.48
C LEU A 34 -3.53 6.11 0.23
N LYS A 35 -2.89 6.98 1.02
CA LYS A 35 -1.88 6.59 1.99
C LYS A 35 -2.46 6.64 3.38
N ILE A 36 -2.36 5.54 4.13
CA ILE A 36 -2.83 5.46 5.51
C ILE A 36 -1.64 5.29 6.43
N THR A 37 -1.43 6.26 7.31
CA THR A 37 -0.35 6.27 8.29
C THR A 37 -0.94 6.24 9.69
N GLN A 38 -0.43 5.34 10.53
CA GLN A 38 -0.76 5.31 11.95
C GLN A 38 0.44 5.82 12.76
N TYR A 39 0.21 6.82 13.61
CA TYR A 39 1.20 7.39 14.52
C TYR A 39 0.88 7.01 15.97
N GLY A 40 1.80 7.27 16.90
CA GLY A 40 1.57 7.03 18.33
C GLY A 40 2.67 6.23 19.02
N HIS A 41 3.81 6.07 18.36
CA HIS A 41 4.99 5.46 18.94
C HIS A 41 6.11 6.48 19.24
N GLY A 42 5.77 7.74 19.44
CA GLY A 42 6.77 8.81 19.64
C GLY A 42 7.54 9.19 18.37
N VAL A 43 7.14 8.69 17.21
CA VAL A 43 7.79 8.95 15.92
C VAL A 43 6.80 9.57 14.95
N CYS A 44 7.15 10.72 14.37
CA CYS A 44 6.34 11.38 13.36
C CYS A 44 6.23 10.52 12.09
N SER A 45 5.00 10.32 11.62
CA SER A 45 4.75 9.55 10.41
C SER A 45 5.12 10.31 9.12
N ALA A 46 5.36 11.61 9.21
CA ALA A 46 5.72 12.42 8.06
C ALA A 46 7.22 12.31 7.71
N ASN A 47 8.10 12.34 8.71
CA ASN A 47 9.55 12.40 8.51
C ASN A 47 10.35 11.38 9.35
N GLY A 48 9.70 10.57 10.18
CA GLY A 48 10.37 9.58 11.02
C GLY A 48 11.02 10.14 12.29
N GLU A 49 10.92 11.44 12.55
CA GLU A 49 11.44 12.09 13.75
C GLU A 49 10.49 11.96 14.93
N ALA A 50 11.00 12.23 16.13
CA ALA A 50 10.16 12.32 17.32
C ALA A 50 9.06 13.38 17.12
N CYS A 51 7.81 12.98 17.33
CA CYS A 51 6.67 13.84 17.05
C CYS A 51 6.07 14.41 18.32
N ASP A 52 6.23 15.70 18.53
CA ASP A 52 5.56 16.47 19.59
C ASP A 52 4.14 16.91 19.18
N CYS A 53 3.72 16.61 17.93
CA CYS A 53 2.41 16.99 17.42
C CYS A 53 1.28 16.04 17.83
N VAL A 54 1.53 15.09 18.71
CA VAL A 54 0.49 14.27 19.36
C VAL A 54 -0.13 15.07 20.49
N THR A 55 -0.90 16.08 20.14
CA THR A 55 -1.88 16.62 21.09
C THR A 55 -3.10 15.73 21.08
N ALA A 56 -3.71 15.52 22.23
CA ALA A 56 -4.92 14.70 22.41
C ALA A 56 -6.09 15.11 21.47
N ASP A 57 -5.98 16.25 20.82
CA ASP A 57 -7.04 16.87 20.02
C ASP A 57 -7.11 16.39 18.56
N HIS A 58 -6.15 15.59 18.08
CA HIS A 58 -6.10 15.17 16.66
C HIS A 58 -5.88 13.67 16.49
N SER A 59 -6.87 12.86 16.88
CA SER A 59 -6.83 11.40 16.64
C SER A 59 -6.92 11.04 15.15
N LEU A 60 -7.37 11.96 14.30
CA LEU A 60 -7.64 11.74 12.89
C LEU A 60 -7.43 12.99 12.04
N ALA A 61 -6.66 12.88 10.96
CA ALA A 61 -6.61 13.85 9.88
C ALA A 61 -6.77 13.16 8.53
N VAL A 62 -7.60 13.71 7.65
CA VAL A 62 -7.77 13.26 6.27
C VAL A 62 -7.64 14.48 5.37
N SER A 63 -6.62 14.50 4.53
CA SER A 63 -6.33 15.59 3.60
C SER A 63 -6.18 15.07 2.18
N GLU A 64 -6.76 15.81 1.23
CA GLU A 64 -6.47 15.59 -0.18
C GLU A 64 -5.16 16.28 -0.53
N GLU A 65 -4.26 15.56 -1.20
CA GLU A 65 -3.01 16.10 -1.70
C GLU A 65 -3.28 16.96 -2.95
N LYS A 66 -2.64 18.11 -3.02
CA LYS A 66 -2.69 19.01 -4.17
C LYS A 66 -1.31 19.31 -4.75
N ASP A 67 -0.27 19.08 -3.93
CA ASP A 67 1.09 19.27 -4.35
C ASP A 67 1.53 18.18 -5.34
N ARG A 68 2.23 18.59 -6.38
CA ARG A 68 2.81 17.73 -7.43
C ARG A 68 4.32 17.86 -7.50
N SER A 69 4.98 18.23 -6.41
CA SER A 69 6.45 18.30 -6.34
C SER A 69 7.10 16.92 -6.35
N GLY A 70 6.39 15.89 -5.86
CA GLY A 70 6.95 14.56 -5.65
C GLY A 70 7.72 14.41 -4.34
N GLU A 71 7.72 15.40 -3.46
CA GLU A 71 8.46 15.38 -2.20
C GLU A 71 7.81 14.51 -1.14
N SER A 72 6.47 14.47 -1.09
CA SER A 72 5.73 13.57 -0.20
C SER A 72 5.29 12.31 -0.94
N ASP A 73 5.00 11.23 -0.19
CA ASP A 73 4.49 9.99 -0.79
C ASP A 73 3.17 10.21 -1.54
N THR A 74 2.26 11.02 -1.00
CA THR A 74 0.98 11.35 -1.63
C THR A 74 1.15 12.24 -2.86
N SER A 75 2.11 13.17 -2.85
CA SER A 75 2.49 13.96 -4.01
C SER A 75 3.09 13.07 -5.11
N ARG A 76 3.91 12.07 -4.78
CA ARG A 76 4.45 11.10 -5.74
C ARG A 76 3.34 10.32 -6.46
N PHE A 77 2.21 10.03 -5.80
CA PHE A 77 1.07 9.39 -6.45
C PHE A 77 0.44 10.28 -7.51
N LEU A 78 0.32 11.60 -7.24
CA LEU A 78 -0.17 12.57 -8.23
C LEU A 78 0.80 12.74 -9.41
N VAL A 79 2.11 12.76 -9.14
CA VAL A 79 3.15 12.81 -10.19
C VAL A 79 3.09 11.56 -11.06
N ALA A 80 2.82 10.40 -10.47
CA ALA A 80 2.65 9.13 -11.18
C ALA A 80 1.38 9.07 -12.05
N GLY A 81 0.43 10.01 -11.89
CA GLY A 81 -0.77 10.11 -12.71
C GLY A 81 -2.06 9.71 -12.00
N ALA A 82 -2.09 9.64 -10.67
CA ALA A 82 -3.35 9.48 -9.95
C ALA A 82 -4.25 10.70 -10.17
N ASP A 83 -5.55 10.47 -10.37
CA ASP A 83 -6.54 11.54 -10.48
C ASP A 83 -6.71 12.27 -9.15
N HIS A 84 -6.72 11.50 -8.06
CA HIS A 84 -6.79 12.00 -6.69
C HIS A 84 -5.80 11.25 -5.79
N SER A 85 -5.25 11.94 -4.81
CA SER A 85 -4.39 11.36 -3.78
C SER A 85 -4.79 11.86 -2.41
N TRP A 86 -4.91 10.96 -1.43
CA TRP A 86 -5.38 11.25 -0.10
C TRP A 86 -4.40 10.76 0.95
N TRP A 87 -4.14 11.57 1.97
CA TRP A 87 -3.39 11.16 3.13
C TRP A 87 -4.31 11.05 4.34
N VAL A 88 -4.43 9.83 4.86
CA VAL A 88 -5.17 9.51 6.08
C VAL A 88 -4.17 9.26 7.20
N ARG A 89 -4.23 10.05 8.25
CA ARG A 89 -3.39 9.96 9.44
C ARG A 89 -4.28 9.68 10.63
N THR A 90 -3.98 8.60 11.34
CA THR A 90 -4.73 8.23 12.56
C THR A 90 -3.78 7.85 13.68
N GLN A 91 -4.21 8.05 14.91
CA GLN A 91 -3.53 7.44 16.03
C GLN A 91 -3.60 5.91 15.91
N GLN A 92 -2.57 5.22 16.39
CA GLN A 92 -2.57 3.76 16.36
C GLN A 92 -3.77 3.19 17.14
N GLY A 93 -4.45 2.22 16.52
CA GLY A 93 -5.68 1.65 17.03
C GLY A 93 -6.97 2.40 16.64
N HIS A 94 -6.87 3.64 16.17
CA HIS A 94 -8.01 4.51 15.86
C HIS A 94 -8.44 4.55 14.39
N LEU A 95 -7.93 3.66 13.54
CA LEU A 95 -8.28 3.64 12.11
C LEU A 95 -9.80 3.48 11.86
N ALA A 96 -10.52 2.85 12.79
CA ALA A 96 -11.99 2.73 12.70
C ALA A 96 -12.68 4.09 12.59
N GLU A 97 -12.15 5.12 13.25
CA GLU A 97 -12.70 6.49 13.22
C GLU A 97 -12.56 7.15 11.83
N ALA A 98 -11.55 6.75 11.06
CA ALA A 98 -11.34 7.23 9.71
C ALA A 98 -12.28 6.56 8.67
N MET A 99 -12.81 5.38 8.98
CA MET A 99 -13.56 4.57 8.01
C MET A 99 -14.75 5.27 7.36
N PRO A 100 -15.57 6.07 8.06
CA PRO A 100 -16.65 6.82 7.40
C PRO A 100 -16.14 7.76 6.30
N ARG A 101 -15.03 8.46 6.54
CA ARG A 101 -14.40 9.36 5.55
C ARG A 101 -13.77 8.57 4.40
N ILE A 102 -13.06 7.49 4.70
CA ILE A 102 -12.46 6.61 3.68
C ILE A 102 -13.56 6.04 2.77
N ARG A 103 -14.65 5.53 3.32
CA ARG A 103 -15.78 5.00 2.54
C ARG A 103 -16.42 6.07 1.66
N LYS A 104 -16.55 7.31 2.14
CA LYS A 104 -17.04 8.43 1.33
C LYS A 104 -16.15 8.72 0.13
N ILE A 105 -14.83 8.72 0.31
CA ILE A 105 -13.85 8.86 -0.78
C ILE A 105 -14.02 7.71 -1.78
N LEU A 106 -14.02 6.49 -1.28
CA LEU A 106 -14.15 5.30 -2.12
C LEU A 106 -15.46 5.29 -2.92
N ALA A 107 -16.57 5.75 -2.36
CA ALA A 107 -17.86 5.78 -3.02
C ALA A 107 -17.90 6.63 -4.31
N THR A 108 -16.99 7.60 -4.45
CA THR A 108 -16.88 8.48 -5.62
C THR A 108 -15.73 8.11 -6.56
N THR A 109 -15.04 7.01 -6.30
CA THR A 109 -13.81 6.60 -6.97
C THR A 109 -14.11 5.52 -8.02
N GLN A 110 -13.46 5.58 -9.18
CA GLN A 110 -13.54 4.52 -10.19
C GLN A 110 -12.72 3.28 -9.79
N ASN A 111 -11.45 3.50 -9.45
CA ASN A 111 -10.55 2.46 -8.95
C ASN A 111 -9.68 3.04 -7.84
N ALA A 112 -9.53 2.30 -6.75
CA ALA A 112 -8.74 2.71 -5.61
C ALA A 112 -7.45 1.90 -5.48
N ILE A 113 -6.35 2.57 -5.13
CA ILE A 113 -5.10 1.93 -4.72
C ILE A 113 -4.70 2.49 -3.35
N ILE A 114 -4.50 1.60 -2.37
CA ILE A 114 -4.33 1.98 -0.96
C ILE A 114 -3.01 1.43 -0.43
N GLU A 115 -2.15 2.31 0.06
CA GLU A 115 -0.94 1.92 0.78
C GLU A 115 -1.24 1.74 2.26
N SER A 116 -1.46 0.49 2.70
CA SER A 116 -1.67 0.16 4.12
C SER A 116 -1.82 -1.35 4.35
N ASN A 117 -1.26 -1.88 5.45
CA ASN A 117 -1.65 -3.21 5.94
C ASN A 117 -2.94 -3.13 6.78
N SER A 118 -3.04 -2.13 7.66
CA SER A 118 -4.09 -2.06 8.69
C SER A 118 -5.49 -1.86 8.14
N ILE A 119 -5.63 -1.33 6.93
CA ILE A 119 -6.94 -1.18 6.27
C ILE A 119 -7.60 -2.53 5.96
N LEU A 120 -6.82 -3.60 5.83
CA LEU A 120 -7.30 -4.97 5.62
C LEU A 120 -8.22 -5.48 6.74
N ARG A 121 -8.20 -4.82 7.90
CA ARG A 121 -9.17 -5.09 8.97
C ARG A 121 -10.59 -4.67 8.60
N PHE A 122 -10.75 -3.68 7.75
CA PHE A 122 -12.01 -2.98 7.48
C PHE A 122 -12.51 -3.14 6.05
N ILE A 123 -11.60 -3.44 5.12
CA ILE A 123 -11.89 -3.56 3.68
C ILE A 123 -11.33 -4.89 3.19
N LYS A 124 -12.16 -5.62 2.46
CA LYS A 124 -11.72 -6.76 1.64
C LYS A 124 -11.36 -6.19 0.26
N PRO A 125 -10.08 -6.24 -0.14
CA PRO A 125 -9.68 -5.78 -1.46
C PRO A 125 -10.05 -6.79 -2.54
N ASP A 126 -10.04 -6.32 -3.79
CA ASP A 126 -10.09 -7.17 -4.99
C ASP A 126 -8.70 -7.73 -5.32
N LEU A 127 -7.67 -7.02 -4.89
CA LEU A 127 -6.27 -7.45 -5.00
C LEU A 127 -5.44 -6.93 -3.83
N TYR A 128 -4.73 -7.82 -3.16
CA TYR A 128 -3.75 -7.46 -2.13
C TYR A 128 -2.36 -7.96 -2.51
N LEU A 129 -1.42 -7.04 -2.68
CA LEU A 129 0.00 -7.32 -2.88
C LEU A 129 0.77 -6.95 -1.61
N THR A 130 1.69 -7.82 -1.20
CA THR A 130 2.59 -7.55 -0.07
C THR A 130 4.04 -7.47 -0.54
N VAL A 131 4.76 -6.44 -0.09
CA VAL A 131 6.19 -6.24 -0.40
C VAL A 131 7.02 -6.78 0.74
N LEU A 132 7.94 -7.68 0.42
CA LEU A 132 8.85 -8.31 1.38
C LEU A 132 10.30 -8.08 0.97
N ASP A 133 11.15 -7.77 1.96
CA ASP A 133 12.59 -7.63 1.81
C ASP A 133 13.28 -8.59 2.77
N PRO A 134 13.90 -9.67 2.29
CA PRO A 134 14.56 -10.65 3.13
C PRO A 134 15.75 -10.13 3.95
N GLU A 135 16.32 -9.01 3.57
CA GLU A 135 17.49 -8.43 4.26
C GLU A 135 17.09 -7.54 5.45
N THR A 136 15.82 -7.17 5.56
CA THR A 136 15.32 -6.32 6.65
C THR A 136 14.63 -7.14 7.72
N ALA A 137 15.19 -7.17 8.93
CA ALA A 137 14.71 -8.01 10.04
C ALA A 137 13.37 -7.56 10.66
N ASP A 138 13.01 -6.26 10.58
CA ASP A 138 11.76 -5.75 11.12
C ASP A 138 10.55 -6.31 10.37
N PHE A 139 9.63 -6.92 11.10
CA PHE A 139 8.39 -7.45 10.55
C PHE A 139 7.20 -7.02 11.40
N LYS A 140 6.44 -6.06 10.91
CA LYS A 140 5.30 -5.47 11.62
C LYS A 140 4.21 -6.48 11.91
N ALA A 141 3.64 -6.44 13.10
CA ALA A 141 2.52 -7.28 13.49
C ALA A 141 1.34 -7.20 12.50
N SER A 142 1.03 -6.00 11.97
CA SER A 142 -0.05 -5.84 10.98
C SER A 142 0.26 -6.53 9.64
N ALA A 143 1.53 -6.60 9.23
CA ALA A 143 1.92 -7.34 8.03
C ALA A 143 1.81 -8.86 8.27
N GLN A 144 2.26 -9.33 9.41
CA GLN A 144 2.16 -10.74 9.79
C GLN A 144 0.69 -11.20 9.91
N THR A 145 -0.17 -10.36 10.52
CA THR A 145 -1.60 -10.67 10.71
C THR A 145 -2.35 -10.91 9.41
N TYR A 146 -1.97 -10.21 8.34
CA TYR A 146 -2.70 -10.28 7.06
C TYR A 146 -1.89 -10.92 5.93
N LEU A 147 -0.76 -11.54 6.25
CA LEU A 147 0.10 -12.17 5.24
C LEU A 147 -0.64 -13.24 4.43
N ASP A 148 -1.48 -14.03 5.08
CA ASP A 148 -2.30 -15.09 4.48
C ASP A 148 -3.33 -14.59 3.46
N ARG A 149 -3.66 -13.30 3.48
CA ARG A 149 -4.61 -12.68 2.57
C ARG A 149 -3.96 -12.15 1.29
N ALA A 150 -2.63 -12.18 1.19
CA ALA A 150 -1.93 -11.70 0.00
C ALA A 150 -2.28 -12.56 -1.22
N ASP A 151 -2.65 -11.91 -2.31
CA ASP A 151 -2.86 -12.56 -3.61
C ASP A 151 -1.55 -12.80 -4.34
N ALA A 152 -0.53 -11.96 -4.09
CA ALA A 152 0.83 -12.15 -4.56
C ALA A 152 1.84 -11.45 -3.65
N VAL A 153 3.09 -11.90 -3.75
CA VAL A 153 4.25 -11.36 -3.04
C VAL A 153 5.16 -10.65 -4.02
N LEU A 154 5.56 -9.42 -3.69
CA LEU A 154 6.65 -8.70 -4.34
C LEU A 154 7.88 -8.85 -3.45
N LEU A 155 8.84 -9.64 -3.89
CA LEU A 155 10.01 -10.02 -3.10
C LEU A 155 11.24 -9.27 -3.60
N HIS A 156 11.91 -8.54 -2.71
CA HIS A 156 13.20 -7.96 -3.05
C HIS A 156 14.19 -9.07 -3.40
N SER A 157 14.89 -8.88 -4.54
CA SER A 157 15.99 -9.75 -4.93
C SER A 157 17.12 -9.65 -3.93
N VAL A 158 17.67 -10.80 -3.56
CA VAL A 158 18.86 -10.91 -2.73
C VAL A 158 19.98 -11.52 -3.55
N GLU A 159 21.16 -10.91 -3.58
CA GLU A 159 22.30 -11.34 -4.39
C GLU A 159 22.89 -12.70 -3.97
N ASN A 160 22.54 -13.20 -2.80
CA ASN A 160 22.94 -14.53 -2.33
C ASN A 160 21.78 -15.13 -1.56
N SER A 161 21.48 -16.40 -1.81
CA SER A 161 20.44 -17.20 -1.14
C SER A 161 20.64 -17.24 0.40
N LYS A 162 20.40 -16.08 1.05
CA LYS A 162 20.45 -15.95 2.50
C LYS A 162 19.09 -16.31 3.08
N THR A 163 19.10 -16.95 4.23
CA THR A 163 17.91 -17.08 5.07
C THR A 163 17.38 -15.67 5.37
N PRO A 164 16.06 -15.44 5.23
CA PRO A 164 15.50 -14.15 5.56
C PRO A 164 15.88 -13.67 6.95
N ALA A 165 16.19 -12.39 7.09
CA ALA A 165 16.63 -11.79 8.35
C ALA A 165 15.53 -11.77 9.43
N TRP A 166 14.25 -11.87 9.05
CA TRP A 166 13.15 -11.94 10.01
C TRP A 166 13.06 -13.32 10.65
N GLU A 167 13.33 -13.37 11.94
CA GLU A 167 13.12 -14.57 12.74
C GLU A 167 11.63 -14.74 13.09
N ARG A 168 11.21 -16.01 13.28
CA ARG A 168 9.86 -16.37 13.77
C ARG A 168 8.69 -15.98 12.88
N VAL A 169 8.92 -15.57 11.65
CA VAL A 169 7.85 -15.33 10.67
C VAL A 169 7.80 -16.47 9.68
N SER A 170 6.66 -17.14 9.61
CA SER A 170 6.44 -18.20 8.63
C SER A 170 5.88 -17.62 7.34
N LEU A 171 6.53 -17.91 6.22
CA LEU A 171 5.99 -17.60 4.88
C LEU A 171 5.06 -18.69 4.34
N LYS A 172 4.79 -19.76 5.09
CA LYS A 172 3.86 -20.83 4.67
C LYS A 172 2.52 -20.31 4.14
N PRO A 173 1.91 -19.26 4.72
CA PRO A 173 0.64 -18.75 4.22
C PRO A 173 0.66 -18.22 2.79
N VAL A 174 1.84 -17.89 2.25
CA VAL A 174 2.03 -17.32 0.90
C VAL A 174 2.88 -18.18 -0.03
N MET A 175 3.28 -19.38 0.39
CA MET A 175 4.16 -20.25 -0.43
C MET A 175 3.53 -20.64 -1.78
N ASP A 176 2.20 -20.77 -1.83
CA ASP A 176 1.46 -21.11 -3.05
C ASP A 176 0.97 -19.86 -3.83
N ARG A 177 1.38 -18.66 -3.41
CA ARG A 177 1.01 -17.42 -4.07
C ARG A 177 2.04 -17.05 -5.14
N PRO A 178 1.62 -16.43 -6.25
CA PRO A 178 2.55 -15.84 -7.19
C PRO A 178 3.54 -14.93 -6.48
N THR A 179 4.83 -15.16 -6.74
CA THR A 179 5.91 -14.33 -6.19
C THR A 179 6.66 -13.70 -7.35
N PHE A 180 6.77 -12.39 -7.31
CA PHE A 180 7.47 -11.59 -8.30
C PHE A 180 8.72 -11.00 -7.66
N GLU A 181 9.87 -11.26 -8.27
CA GLU A 181 11.11 -10.66 -7.84
C GLU A 181 11.17 -9.20 -8.30
N ILE A 182 11.56 -8.32 -7.39
CA ILE A 182 11.71 -6.89 -7.65
C ILE A 182 13.12 -6.41 -7.32
N HIS A 183 13.62 -5.47 -8.11
CA HIS A 183 14.99 -4.97 -8.03
C HIS A 183 14.95 -3.44 -7.90
N PRO A 184 15.06 -2.88 -6.69
CA PRO A 184 15.13 -1.43 -6.55
C PRO A 184 16.23 -0.80 -7.44
N PRO A 185 15.98 0.30 -8.12
CA PRO A 185 14.79 1.17 -8.02
C PRO A 185 13.58 0.72 -8.84
N THR A 186 13.61 -0.43 -9.54
CA THR A 186 12.50 -0.98 -10.31
C THR A 186 11.64 -1.86 -9.40
N TYR A 187 10.52 -1.31 -8.94
CA TYR A 187 9.59 -2.00 -8.03
C TYR A 187 8.41 -2.66 -8.74
N VAL A 188 8.17 -2.34 -10.00
CA VAL A 188 7.05 -2.84 -10.79
C VAL A 188 7.58 -3.36 -12.12
N THR A 189 7.58 -4.68 -12.26
CA THR A 189 8.03 -5.36 -13.48
C THR A 189 6.86 -5.56 -14.46
N PRO A 190 7.11 -5.87 -15.74
CA PRO A 190 6.05 -6.19 -16.71
C PRO A 190 5.11 -7.31 -16.24
N GLU A 191 5.64 -8.31 -15.56
CA GLU A 191 4.88 -9.44 -15.03
C GLU A 191 3.91 -8.99 -13.92
N VAL A 192 4.35 -8.09 -13.04
CA VAL A 192 3.50 -7.48 -12.00
C VAL A 192 2.38 -6.67 -12.63
N ILE A 193 2.70 -5.86 -13.66
CA ILE A 193 1.72 -5.05 -14.38
C ILE A 193 0.64 -5.95 -15.00
N GLU A 194 1.06 -6.99 -15.69
CA GLU A 194 0.14 -7.92 -16.36
C GLU A 194 -0.73 -8.67 -15.35
N PHE A 195 -0.14 -9.12 -14.23
CA PHE A 195 -0.88 -9.77 -13.16
C PHE A 195 -1.97 -8.85 -12.59
N VAL A 196 -1.63 -7.60 -12.29
CA VAL A 196 -2.59 -6.61 -11.77
C VAL A 196 -3.67 -6.32 -12.80
N ARG A 197 -3.30 -6.08 -14.07
CA ARG A 197 -4.24 -5.83 -15.17
C ARG A 197 -5.22 -6.99 -15.33
N ALA A 198 -4.73 -8.20 -15.40
CA ALA A 198 -5.57 -9.40 -15.58
C ALA A 198 -6.55 -9.60 -14.41
N ARG A 199 -6.16 -9.28 -13.19
CA ARG A 199 -7.04 -9.35 -12.02
C ARG A 199 -8.14 -8.29 -12.06
N LEU A 200 -7.79 -7.05 -12.41
CA LEU A 200 -8.72 -5.93 -12.42
C LEU A 200 -9.68 -5.94 -13.62
N SER A 201 -9.25 -6.44 -14.76
CA SER A 201 -10.11 -6.56 -15.96
C SER A 201 -11.35 -7.43 -15.74
N ARG A 202 -11.33 -8.31 -14.74
CA ARG A 202 -12.51 -9.12 -14.35
C ARG A 202 -13.64 -8.27 -13.73
N PHE A 203 -13.33 -7.06 -13.28
CA PHE A 203 -14.28 -6.14 -12.64
C PHE A 203 -14.72 -5.00 -13.57
N SER A 204 -14.13 -4.90 -14.78
CA SER A 204 -14.60 -3.96 -15.79
C SER A 204 -15.92 -4.51 -16.36
N PRO A 205 -17.00 -3.71 -16.41
CA PRO A 205 -18.20 -4.12 -17.10
C PRO A 205 -17.84 -4.40 -18.55
N THR A 206 -18.14 -5.60 -19.03
CA THR A 206 -18.07 -5.95 -20.46
C THR A 206 -18.90 -4.91 -21.21
N SER A 207 -18.24 -4.05 -21.98
CA SER A 207 -18.91 -3.17 -22.93
C SER A 207 -19.54 -4.08 -23.98
N HIS A 208 -20.81 -4.41 -23.80
CA HIS A 208 -21.60 -4.98 -24.88
C HIS A 208 -21.87 -3.83 -25.87
N HIS A 209 -21.17 -3.89 -27.01
CA HIS A 209 -21.52 -3.15 -28.22
C HIS A 209 -22.67 -3.84 -28.91
#